data_fcc1311d20a6601054bd233283f59a88
#
_entry.id   fcc1311d20a6601054bd233283f59a88
#
_cell.length_a   1.000
_cell.length_b   1.000
_cell.length_c   1.000
_cell.angle_alpha   90.00
_cell.angle_beta   90.00
_cell.angle_gamma   90.00
#
_symmetry.space_group_name_H-M   'P 1'
#
loop_
_entity.id
_entity.type
_entity.pdbx_description
1 polymer ?
#
loop_
_entity_poly.entity_id
_entity_poly.type
_entity_poly.pdbx_seq_one_letter_code
_entity_poly.pdbx_strand_id
1 'polypeptide(L)'
;MAVLIRVIETALPVLAELLLCMFCREKAFLSREGVDALKKVVINITLPAVLVDAFATAQYSLSSLTIPVTVFLLCGLGLAVGFLLAQLMKLGRLPAFLATGFEAGMLGYALFALLYPEEPASTFAILDLGQSLFVFTVYKGLLAGSGNRKAVIRDIVTSPIIWAIAVGVLLGATGLYGAMSRIGVSGILDGLTGFISAPTGMIILLAVGYDLDLKAIQWKQTGRFILLRLATMAILLAVLLAVDRLLLGHAIHTGAAILLCLLPPPYVLPIFSTDESQRTALSSAISALTLVTMILFAVMAVVV
;
A
#
# COMPACT_ATOMS: atom_id res chain seq x y z
N MET A 1 -14.26 -1.77 -27.82
CA MET A 1 -14.71 -3.06 -27.26
C MET A 1 -13.59 -3.74 -26.49
N ALA A 2 -12.39 -3.89 -27.04
CA ALA A 2 -11.24 -4.51 -26.34
C ALA A 2 -10.87 -3.81 -25.03
N VAL A 3 -10.81 -2.47 -25.03
CA VAL A 3 -10.52 -1.67 -23.82
C VAL A 3 -11.55 -1.90 -22.72
N LEU A 4 -12.85 -1.92 -23.07
CA LEU A 4 -13.93 -2.18 -22.11
C LEU A 4 -13.84 -3.59 -21.51
N ILE A 5 -13.52 -4.58 -22.32
CA ILE A 5 -13.32 -5.96 -21.87
C ILE A 5 -12.14 -6.00 -20.89
N ARG A 6 -11.00 -5.40 -21.22
CA ARG A 6 -9.82 -5.33 -20.35
C ARG A 6 -10.12 -4.65 -19.01
N VAL A 7 -10.85 -3.54 -19.02
CA VAL A 7 -11.30 -2.86 -17.78
C VAL A 7 -12.17 -3.78 -16.93
N ILE A 8 -13.11 -4.51 -17.55
CA ILE A 8 -13.97 -5.46 -16.85
C ILE A 8 -13.13 -6.61 -16.29
N GLU A 9 -12.25 -7.21 -17.07
CA GLU A 9 -11.36 -8.31 -16.63
C GLU A 9 -10.46 -7.88 -15.46
N THR A 10 -10.03 -6.63 -15.43
CA THR A 10 -9.13 -6.09 -14.42
C THR A 10 -9.86 -5.64 -13.14
N ALA A 11 -10.97 -4.90 -13.30
CA ALA A 11 -11.67 -4.32 -12.15
C ALA A 11 -12.73 -5.25 -11.55
N LEU A 12 -13.36 -6.12 -12.38
CA LEU A 12 -14.46 -6.99 -11.95
C LEU A 12 -14.05 -7.96 -10.82
N PRO A 13 -12.88 -8.65 -10.87
CA PRO A 13 -12.47 -9.53 -9.79
C PRO A 13 -12.38 -8.81 -8.45
N VAL A 14 -11.74 -7.62 -8.43
CA VAL A 14 -11.58 -6.81 -7.21
C VAL A 14 -12.93 -6.33 -6.68
N LEU A 15 -13.79 -5.82 -7.56
CA LEU A 15 -15.14 -5.36 -7.19
C LEU A 15 -16.02 -6.53 -6.73
N ALA A 16 -15.97 -7.66 -7.41
CA ALA A 16 -16.74 -8.85 -7.05
C ALA A 16 -16.32 -9.37 -5.67
N GLU A 17 -15.02 -9.37 -5.38
CA GLU A 17 -14.51 -9.80 -4.09
C GLU A 17 -14.90 -8.84 -2.96
N LEU A 18 -14.81 -7.53 -3.18
CA LEU A 18 -15.30 -6.54 -2.21
C LEU A 18 -16.80 -6.72 -1.92
N LEU A 19 -17.63 -6.92 -2.96
CA LEU A 19 -19.06 -7.16 -2.81
C LEU A 19 -19.35 -8.48 -2.09
N LEU A 20 -18.62 -9.55 -2.42
CA LEU A 20 -18.72 -10.84 -1.73
C LEU A 20 -18.44 -10.68 -0.24
N CYS A 21 -17.45 -9.88 0.11
CA CYS A 21 -17.06 -9.66 1.51
C CYS A 21 -18.09 -8.82 2.28
N MET A 22 -18.70 -7.83 1.64
CA MET A 22 -19.83 -7.11 2.20
C MET A 22 -21.02 -8.06 2.47
N PHE A 23 -21.30 -8.97 1.52
CA PHE A 23 -22.30 -10.02 1.69
C PHE A 23 -21.98 -10.97 2.84
N CYS A 24 -20.73 -11.42 2.97
CA CYS A 24 -20.28 -12.26 4.08
C CYS A 24 -20.50 -11.59 5.45
N ARG A 25 -20.31 -10.27 5.53
CA ARG A 25 -20.64 -9.49 6.73
C ARG A 25 -22.14 -9.44 6.99
N GLU A 26 -22.96 -9.12 5.99
CA GLU A 26 -24.42 -9.02 6.15
C GLU A 26 -25.05 -10.36 6.53
N LYS A 27 -24.52 -11.46 6.04
CA LYS A 27 -24.97 -12.81 6.38
C LYS A 27 -24.31 -13.40 7.64
N ALA A 28 -23.48 -12.62 8.34
CA ALA A 28 -22.72 -13.09 9.49
C ALA A 28 -21.90 -14.38 9.23
N PHE A 29 -21.51 -14.62 7.98
CA PHE A 29 -20.66 -15.73 7.58
C PHE A 29 -19.26 -15.62 8.21
N LEU A 30 -18.76 -14.39 8.33
CA LEU A 30 -17.52 -14.07 9.03
C LEU A 30 -17.83 -13.19 10.24
N SER A 31 -17.24 -13.51 11.37
CA SER A 31 -17.27 -12.64 12.55
C SER A 31 -16.16 -11.58 12.47
N ARG A 32 -16.28 -10.54 13.28
CA ARG A 32 -15.25 -9.49 13.41
C ARG A 32 -13.91 -10.10 13.85
N GLU A 33 -13.95 -10.99 14.84
CA GLU A 33 -12.77 -11.69 15.35
C GLU A 33 -12.12 -12.56 14.27
N GLY A 34 -12.92 -13.21 13.42
CA GLY A 34 -12.45 -14.01 12.30
C GLY A 34 -11.68 -13.15 11.28
N VAL A 35 -12.23 -12.00 10.93
CA VAL A 35 -11.56 -11.05 10.01
C VAL A 35 -10.28 -10.47 10.63
N ASP A 36 -10.31 -10.14 11.92
CA ASP A 36 -9.11 -9.65 12.61
C ASP A 36 -8.03 -10.74 12.73
N ALA A 37 -8.41 -12.01 12.85
CA ALA A 37 -7.47 -13.14 12.78
C ALA A 37 -6.85 -13.26 11.37
N LEU A 38 -7.65 -13.14 10.31
CA LEU A 38 -7.16 -13.11 8.92
C LEU A 38 -6.18 -11.95 8.67
N LYS A 39 -6.49 -10.75 9.16
CA LYS A 39 -5.56 -9.60 9.09
C LYS A 39 -4.23 -9.90 9.77
N LYS A 40 -4.25 -10.59 10.92
CA LYS A 40 -3.02 -11.00 11.62
C LYS A 40 -2.21 -12.01 10.79
N VAL A 41 -2.86 -12.96 10.13
CA VAL A 41 -2.18 -13.91 9.22
C VAL A 41 -1.50 -13.15 8.08
N VAL A 42 -2.21 -12.19 7.49
CA VAL A 42 -1.62 -11.38 6.42
C VAL A 42 -0.39 -10.61 6.90
N ILE A 43 -0.52 -9.81 7.95
CA ILE A 43 0.56 -8.92 8.42
C ILE A 43 1.78 -9.70 8.92
N ASN A 44 1.58 -10.90 9.49
CA ASN A 44 2.67 -11.63 10.14
C ASN A 44 3.22 -12.79 9.30
N ILE A 45 2.53 -13.24 8.27
CA ILE A 45 2.91 -14.44 7.51
C ILE A 45 2.92 -14.15 6.00
N THR A 46 1.75 -13.86 5.41
CA THR A 46 1.66 -13.87 3.95
C THR A 46 2.23 -12.60 3.31
N LEU A 47 2.01 -11.43 3.87
CA LEU A 47 2.61 -10.18 3.39
C LEU A 47 4.13 -10.15 3.54
N PRO A 48 4.74 -10.59 4.66
CA PRO A 48 6.18 -10.81 4.72
C PRO A 48 6.72 -11.66 3.56
N ALA A 49 6.04 -12.74 3.16
CA ALA A 49 6.48 -13.56 2.03
C ALA A 49 6.42 -12.80 0.70
N VAL A 50 5.36 -12.01 0.45
CA VAL A 50 5.28 -11.10 -0.71
C VAL A 50 6.47 -10.15 -0.74
N LEU A 51 6.79 -9.53 0.40
CA LEU A 51 7.86 -8.54 0.48
C LEU A 51 9.25 -9.16 0.32
N VAL A 52 9.50 -10.35 0.89
CA VAL A 52 10.76 -11.08 0.66
C VAL A 52 10.94 -11.33 -0.84
N ASP A 53 9.93 -11.88 -1.50
CA ASP A 53 9.99 -12.18 -2.94
C ASP A 53 10.20 -10.91 -3.77
N ALA A 54 9.37 -9.90 -3.58
CA ALA A 54 9.42 -8.65 -4.34
C ALA A 54 10.78 -7.93 -4.20
N PHE A 55 11.35 -7.89 -2.99
CA PHE A 55 12.63 -7.23 -2.77
C PHE A 55 13.85 -8.11 -3.09
N ALA A 56 13.76 -9.44 -2.98
CA ALA A 56 14.84 -10.33 -3.39
C ALA A 56 15.03 -10.33 -4.92
N THR A 57 13.93 -10.23 -5.68
CA THR A 57 13.96 -10.21 -7.16
C THR A 57 14.19 -8.81 -7.74
N ALA A 58 14.12 -7.75 -6.93
CA ALA A 58 14.35 -6.38 -7.37
C ALA A 58 15.79 -6.19 -7.89
N GLN A 59 15.93 -5.37 -8.94
CA GLN A 59 17.24 -5.02 -9.47
C GLN A 59 17.80 -3.82 -8.71
N TYR A 60 18.90 -4.05 -8.00
CA TYR A 60 19.59 -3.02 -7.23
C TYR A 60 20.78 -2.46 -8.00
N SER A 61 20.74 -1.17 -8.28
CA SER A 61 21.85 -0.36 -8.77
C SER A 61 21.98 0.88 -7.88
N LEU A 62 23.09 1.59 -7.95
CA LEU A 62 23.23 2.84 -7.22
C LEU A 62 22.13 3.86 -7.59
N SER A 63 21.73 3.90 -8.86
CA SER A 63 20.62 4.71 -9.33
C SER A 63 19.26 4.24 -8.79
N SER A 64 19.02 2.92 -8.72
CA SER A 64 17.75 2.40 -8.21
C SER A 64 17.59 2.54 -6.69
N LEU A 65 18.69 2.64 -5.92
CA LEU A 65 18.63 2.93 -4.48
C LEU A 65 18.19 4.36 -4.17
N THR A 66 18.33 5.28 -5.11
CA THR A 66 17.83 6.66 -4.94
C THR A 66 16.31 6.74 -4.97
N ILE A 67 15.62 5.82 -5.68
CA ILE A 67 14.16 5.81 -5.80
C ILE A 67 13.48 5.60 -4.44
N PRO A 68 13.81 4.57 -3.62
CA PRO A 68 13.23 4.40 -2.29
C PRO A 68 13.46 5.61 -1.37
N VAL A 69 14.65 6.20 -1.41
CA VAL A 69 14.95 7.42 -0.63
C VAL A 69 14.07 8.58 -1.09
N THR A 70 13.93 8.76 -2.40
CA THR A 70 13.05 9.79 -2.98
C THR A 70 11.61 9.60 -2.53
N VAL A 71 11.07 8.36 -2.61
CA VAL A 71 9.69 8.07 -2.19
C VAL A 71 9.52 8.24 -0.67
N PHE A 72 10.51 7.85 0.14
CA PHE A 72 10.48 8.08 1.58
C PHE A 72 10.38 9.58 1.92
N LEU A 73 11.21 10.41 1.29
CA LEU A 73 11.19 11.87 1.46
C LEU A 73 9.90 12.48 0.92
N LEU A 74 9.40 11.95 -0.20
CA LEU A 74 8.12 12.35 -0.78
C LEU A 74 6.95 12.06 0.17
N CYS A 75 6.95 10.93 0.86
CA CYS A 75 5.96 10.65 1.90
C CYS A 75 6.05 11.64 3.06
N GLY A 76 7.26 12.04 3.47
CA GLY A 76 7.48 13.10 4.45
C GLY A 76 6.91 14.45 4.00
N LEU A 77 7.18 14.83 2.75
CA LEU A 77 6.60 16.01 2.12
C LEU A 77 5.07 15.93 2.08
N GLY A 78 4.53 14.78 1.68
CA GLY A 78 3.09 14.54 1.63
C GLY A 78 2.42 14.69 2.98
N LEU A 79 3.06 14.22 4.05
CA LEU A 79 2.56 14.40 5.41
C LEU A 79 2.57 15.89 5.81
N ALA A 80 3.63 16.62 5.49
CA ALA A 80 3.72 18.06 5.76
C ALA A 80 2.66 18.86 4.98
N VAL A 81 2.50 18.58 3.67
CA VAL A 81 1.45 19.17 2.83
C VAL A 81 0.07 18.79 3.36
N GLY A 82 -0.12 17.53 3.76
CA GLY A 82 -1.36 17.02 4.36
C GLY A 82 -1.72 17.79 5.63
N PHE A 83 -0.78 18.04 6.53
CA PHE A 83 -1.01 18.85 7.73
C PHE A 83 -1.37 20.31 7.37
N LEU A 84 -0.66 20.91 6.42
CA LEU A 84 -0.94 22.27 5.95
C LEU A 84 -2.35 22.37 5.37
N LEU A 85 -2.70 21.50 4.44
CA LEU A 85 -4.02 21.49 3.80
C LEU A 85 -5.14 21.15 4.79
N ALA A 86 -4.92 20.19 5.70
CA ALA A 86 -5.88 19.87 6.76
C ALA A 86 -6.13 21.08 7.68
N GLN A 87 -5.09 21.84 8.01
CA GLN A 87 -5.21 23.08 8.78
C GLN A 87 -5.99 24.15 8.02
N LEU A 88 -5.67 24.39 6.74
CA LEU A 88 -6.39 25.34 5.88
C LEU A 88 -7.87 24.97 5.73
N MET A 89 -8.16 23.67 5.60
CA MET A 89 -9.49 23.14 5.48
C MET A 89 -10.22 22.98 6.84
N LYS A 90 -9.57 23.31 7.97
CA LYS A 90 -10.08 23.17 9.34
C LYS A 90 -10.57 21.74 9.66
N LEU A 91 -9.78 20.74 9.28
CA LEU A 91 -10.13 19.32 9.44
C LEU A 91 -9.56 18.66 10.70
N GLY A 92 -8.68 19.36 11.44
CA GLY A 92 -7.91 18.78 12.52
C GLY A 92 -6.67 18.00 12.03
N ARG A 93 -6.00 17.29 12.95
CA ARG A 93 -4.72 16.62 12.65
C ARG A 93 -4.88 15.24 12.00
N LEU A 94 -5.93 14.50 12.37
CA LEU A 94 -6.11 13.12 11.96
C LEU A 94 -6.18 12.93 10.41
N PRO A 95 -6.93 13.75 9.65
CA PRO A 95 -6.99 13.59 8.20
C PRO A 95 -5.67 13.79 7.47
N ALA A 96 -4.69 14.48 8.07
CA ALA A 96 -3.36 14.61 7.48
C ALA A 96 -2.67 13.26 7.29
N PHE A 97 -2.95 12.27 8.14
CA PHE A 97 -2.45 10.90 7.98
C PHE A 97 -3.10 10.15 6.81
N LEU A 98 -4.24 10.61 6.31
CA LEU A 98 -4.86 10.07 5.10
C LEU A 98 -4.26 10.68 3.83
N ALA A 99 -3.49 11.77 3.96
CA ALA A 99 -2.99 12.55 2.83
C ALA A 99 -1.74 11.96 2.18
N THR A 100 -1.03 11.02 2.85
CA THR A 100 0.16 10.36 2.27
C THR A 100 0.21 8.88 2.69
N GLY A 101 1.27 8.17 2.25
CA GLY A 101 1.30 6.72 2.37
C GLY A 101 0.33 6.05 1.41
N PHE A 102 0.62 4.84 1.02
CA PHE A 102 -0.09 4.14 -0.05
C PHE A 102 -0.32 2.69 0.34
N GLU A 103 -1.48 2.14 -0.01
CA GLU A 103 -1.77 0.73 0.16
C GLU A 103 -1.12 -0.09 -0.96
N ALA A 104 0.20 -0.08 -1.00
CA ALA A 104 0.98 -0.74 -2.03
C ALA A 104 1.04 -2.26 -1.80
N GLY A 105 1.28 -2.69 -0.56
CA GLY A 105 1.56 -4.09 -0.23
C GLY A 105 0.47 -5.07 -0.63
N MET A 106 -0.75 -4.62 -0.58
CA MET A 106 -1.92 -5.49 -0.78
C MET A 106 -2.64 -5.16 -2.09
N LEU A 107 -3.12 -3.94 -2.20
CA LEU A 107 -3.88 -3.52 -3.37
C LEU A 107 -2.95 -3.14 -4.52
N GLY A 108 -1.87 -2.44 -4.23
CA GLY A 108 -0.98 -1.90 -5.24
C GLY A 108 -0.34 -2.95 -6.14
N TYR A 109 0.24 -4.02 -5.56
CA TYR A 109 0.84 -5.08 -6.37
C TYR A 109 -0.17 -5.80 -7.25
N ALA A 110 -1.38 -6.08 -6.73
CA ALA A 110 -2.43 -6.70 -7.50
C ALA A 110 -2.86 -5.84 -8.69
N LEU A 111 -3.09 -4.53 -8.44
CA LEU A 111 -3.49 -3.60 -9.48
C LEU A 111 -2.36 -3.35 -10.49
N PHE A 112 -1.09 -3.33 -10.03
CA PHE A 112 0.05 -3.18 -10.92
C PHE A 112 0.18 -4.38 -11.87
N ALA A 113 0.11 -5.60 -11.35
CA ALA A 113 0.18 -6.82 -12.15
C ALA A 113 -0.95 -6.91 -13.19
N LEU A 114 -2.15 -6.38 -12.87
CA LEU A 114 -3.27 -6.33 -13.80
C LEU A 114 -3.09 -5.30 -14.92
N LEU A 115 -2.53 -4.12 -14.61
CA LEU A 115 -2.28 -3.07 -15.61
C LEU A 115 -1.06 -3.35 -16.47
N TYR A 116 -0.03 -3.92 -15.89
CA TYR A 116 1.29 -4.13 -16.50
C TYR A 116 1.74 -5.58 -16.34
N PRO A 117 1.03 -6.55 -16.95
CA PRO A 117 1.32 -7.98 -16.79
C PRO A 117 2.70 -8.40 -17.29
N GLU A 118 3.29 -7.62 -18.21
CA GLU A 118 4.63 -7.86 -18.75
C GLU A 118 5.75 -7.27 -17.86
N GLU A 119 5.40 -6.39 -16.92
CA GLU A 119 6.37 -5.76 -16.04
C GLU A 119 6.61 -6.61 -14.79
N PRO A 120 7.86 -6.78 -14.36
CA PRO A 120 8.15 -7.51 -13.12
C PRO A 120 7.63 -6.75 -11.89
N ALA A 121 7.16 -7.47 -10.88
CA ALA A 121 6.69 -6.90 -9.63
C ALA A 121 7.75 -6.01 -8.94
N SER A 122 9.03 -6.26 -9.18
CA SER A 122 10.16 -5.47 -8.69
C SER A 122 10.14 -4.01 -9.18
N THR A 123 9.53 -3.73 -10.35
CA THR A 123 9.34 -2.36 -10.87
C THR A 123 8.48 -1.53 -9.90
N PHE A 124 7.46 -2.13 -9.31
CA PHE A 124 6.60 -1.49 -8.32
C PHE A 124 7.21 -1.56 -6.91
N ALA A 125 7.88 -2.67 -6.57
CA ALA A 125 8.49 -2.91 -5.27
C ALA A 125 9.52 -1.85 -4.87
N ILE A 126 10.30 -1.34 -5.84
CA ILE A 126 11.32 -0.34 -5.55
C ILE A 126 10.71 1.01 -5.10
N LEU A 127 9.52 1.34 -5.61
CA LEU A 127 8.73 2.48 -5.13
C LEU A 127 8.13 2.19 -3.75
N ASP A 128 7.58 0.98 -3.60
CA ASP A 128 6.97 0.55 -2.33
C ASP A 128 7.98 0.50 -1.18
N LEU A 129 9.23 0.18 -1.42
CA LEU A 129 10.26 0.12 -0.38
C LEU A 129 10.36 1.43 0.41
N GLY A 130 10.39 2.58 -0.27
CA GLY A 130 10.49 3.88 0.38
C GLY A 130 9.26 4.22 1.22
N GLN A 131 8.07 4.00 0.68
CA GLN A 131 6.82 4.28 1.40
C GLN A 131 6.58 3.28 2.53
N SER A 132 6.90 1.99 2.34
CA SER A 132 6.78 0.98 3.39
C SER A 132 7.67 1.32 4.59
N LEU A 133 8.93 1.70 4.36
CA LEU A 133 9.79 2.18 5.43
C LEU A 133 9.18 3.39 6.15
N PHE A 134 8.61 4.36 5.41
CA PHE A 134 7.96 5.52 6.00
C PHE A 134 6.74 5.15 6.85
N VAL A 135 5.88 4.29 6.35
CA VAL A 135 4.64 3.87 7.04
C VAL A 135 4.95 3.10 8.32
N PHE A 136 5.86 2.13 8.25
CA PHE A 136 6.17 1.27 9.39
C PHE A 136 7.13 1.91 10.40
N THR A 137 7.74 3.05 10.09
CA THR A 137 8.59 3.81 11.02
C THR A 137 7.94 5.12 11.44
N VAL A 138 7.77 6.06 10.53
CA VAL A 138 7.29 7.42 10.83
C VAL A 138 5.81 7.42 11.24
N TYR A 139 4.93 6.79 10.45
CA TYR A 139 3.50 6.76 10.79
C TYR A 139 3.23 5.98 12.07
N LYS A 140 3.81 4.79 12.19
CA LYS A 140 3.67 3.99 13.42
C LYS A 140 4.14 4.79 14.64
N GLY A 141 5.27 5.51 14.53
CA GLY A 141 5.79 6.35 15.59
C GLY A 141 4.89 7.53 15.97
N LEU A 142 4.27 8.18 14.97
CA LEU A 142 3.43 9.35 15.19
C LEU A 142 2.02 8.99 15.72
N LEU A 143 1.46 7.87 15.30
CA LEU A 143 0.10 7.43 15.69
C LEU A 143 0.09 6.64 17.00
N ALA A 144 1.17 5.95 17.36
CA ALA A 144 1.27 5.23 18.63
C ALA A 144 1.34 6.15 19.88
N GLY A 145 1.44 7.46 19.66
CA GLY A 145 1.52 8.46 20.74
C GLY A 145 2.89 8.53 21.42
N SER A 146 3.10 9.60 22.19
CA SER A 146 4.40 9.92 22.82
C SER A 146 4.74 9.09 24.09
N GLY A 147 3.90 8.10 24.44
CA GLY A 147 3.96 7.48 25.77
C GLY A 147 5.17 6.56 26.01
N ASN A 148 5.68 5.86 24.99
CA ASN A 148 6.81 4.94 25.20
C ASN A 148 7.62 4.70 23.91
N ARG A 149 8.59 5.58 23.64
CA ARG A 149 9.50 5.45 22.49
C ARG A 149 10.20 4.09 22.43
N LYS A 150 10.56 3.50 23.58
CA LYS A 150 11.19 2.17 23.60
C LYS A 150 10.26 1.06 23.12
N ALA A 151 8.98 1.13 23.49
CA ALA A 151 7.98 0.18 23.00
C ALA A 151 7.78 0.31 21.47
N VAL A 152 7.68 1.54 20.95
CA VAL A 152 7.57 1.79 19.52
C VAL A 152 8.78 1.25 18.74
N ILE A 153 10.00 1.51 19.23
CA ILE A 153 11.23 0.99 18.60
C ILE A 153 11.23 -0.54 18.65
N ARG A 154 10.90 -1.13 19.81
CA ARG A 154 10.82 -2.59 19.94
C ARG A 154 9.83 -3.17 18.93
N ASP A 155 8.64 -2.59 18.82
CA ASP A 155 7.60 -3.06 17.89
C ASP A 155 8.00 -2.93 16.42
N ILE A 156 8.78 -1.89 16.07
CA ILE A 156 9.37 -1.74 14.74
C ILE A 156 10.38 -2.86 14.49
N VAL A 157 11.34 -3.03 15.41
CA VAL A 157 12.43 -4.01 15.28
C VAL A 157 11.93 -5.46 15.32
N THR A 158 10.83 -5.73 16.02
CA THR A 158 10.21 -7.07 16.06
C THR A 158 9.18 -7.31 14.96
N SER A 159 8.91 -6.35 14.10
CA SER A 159 7.91 -6.45 13.04
C SER A 159 8.34 -7.47 11.96
N PRO A 160 7.53 -8.50 11.66
CA PRO A 160 7.82 -9.44 10.57
C PRO A 160 7.99 -8.75 9.21
N ILE A 161 7.26 -7.66 8.98
CA ILE A 161 7.34 -6.87 7.74
C ILE A 161 8.73 -6.23 7.60
N ILE A 162 9.25 -5.61 8.67
CA ILE A 162 10.58 -4.97 8.64
C ILE A 162 11.68 -6.02 8.39
N TRP A 163 11.57 -7.19 9.00
CA TRP A 163 12.51 -8.29 8.77
C TRP A 163 12.40 -8.85 7.34
N ALA A 164 11.17 -8.98 6.81
CA ALA A 164 10.96 -9.41 5.43
C ALA A 164 11.59 -8.43 4.42
N ILE A 165 11.39 -7.12 4.63
CA ILE A 165 12.04 -6.08 3.82
C ILE A 165 13.57 -6.22 3.92
N ALA A 166 14.11 -6.33 5.14
CA ALA A 166 15.56 -6.44 5.36
C ALA A 166 16.15 -7.69 4.68
N VAL A 167 15.49 -8.84 4.81
CA VAL A 167 15.91 -10.10 4.18
C VAL A 167 15.81 -9.99 2.65
N GLY A 168 14.69 -9.52 2.11
CA GLY A 168 14.52 -9.36 0.67
C GLY A 168 15.55 -8.42 0.07
N VAL A 169 15.75 -7.24 0.67
CA VAL A 169 16.77 -6.27 0.24
C VAL A 169 18.17 -6.87 0.35
N LEU A 170 18.50 -7.59 1.42
CA LEU A 170 19.80 -8.25 1.57
C LEU A 170 20.03 -9.26 0.45
N LEU A 171 19.06 -10.13 0.15
CA LEU A 171 19.16 -11.13 -0.92
C LEU A 171 19.35 -10.48 -2.29
N GLY A 172 18.58 -9.45 -2.60
CA GLY A 172 18.64 -8.75 -3.87
C GLY A 172 19.89 -7.87 -4.01
N ALA A 173 20.14 -6.96 -3.06
CA ALA A 173 21.23 -5.98 -3.14
C ALA A 173 22.62 -6.60 -3.06
N THR A 174 22.79 -7.72 -2.35
CA THR A 174 24.08 -8.46 -2.33
C THR A 174 24.27 -9.34 -3.55
N GLY A 175 23.27 -9.50 -4.42
CA GLY A 175 23.28 -10.43 -5.54
C GLY A 175 23.19 -11.90 -5.13
N LEU A 176 22.89 -12.19 -3.85
CA LEU A 176 22.78 -13.56 -3.34
C LEU A 176 21.63 -14.30 -4.02
N TYR A 177 20.48 -13.65 -4.23
CA TYR A 177 19.37 -14.22 -4.98
C TYR A 177 19.79 -14.59 -6.43
N GLY A 178 20.51 -13.70 -7.11
CA GLY A 178 21.06 -13.99 -8.44
C GLY A 178 22.08 -15.14 -8.44
N ALA A 179 22.86 -15.29 -7.37
CA ALA A 179 23.76 -16.44 -7.21
C ALA A 179 22.96 -17.73 -7.01
N MET A 180 21.92 -17.72 -6.18
CA MET A 180 20.99 -18.86 -6.00
C MET A 180 20.32 -19.26 -7.32
N SER A 181 19.91 -18.30 -8.13
CA SER A 181 19.32 -18.53 -9.44
C SER A 181 20.30 -19.22 -10.40
N ARG A 182 21.57 -18.78 -10.43
CA ARG A 182 22.61 -19.40 -11.29
C ARG A 182 22.93 -20.86 -10.95
N ILE A 183 22.81 -21.23 -9.67
CA ILE A 183 23.02 -22.63 -9.22
C ILE A 183 21.73 -23.45 -9.18
N GLY A 184 20.60 -22.85 -9.62
CA GLY A 184 19.31 -23.54 -9.75
C GLY A 184 18.53 -23.75 -8.45
N VAL A 185 18.88 -23.07 -7.34
CA VAL A 185 18.20 -23.24 -6.05
C VAL A 185 17.23 -22.10 -5.71
N SER A 186 17.16 -21.03 -6.49
CA SER A 186 16.20 -19.93 -6.26
C SER A 186 14.75 -20.43 -6.28
N GLY A 187 14.44 -21.43 -7.12
CA GLY A 187 13.09 -22.01 -7.19
C GLY A 187 12.57 -22.59 -5.87
N ILE A 188 13.45 -22.90 -4.90
CA ILE A 188 13.02 -23.30 -3.55
C ILE A 188 12.46 -22.08 -2.81
N LEU A 189 13.14 -20.93 -2.87
CA LEU A 189 12.69 -19.69 -2.26
C LEU A 189 11.41 -19.21 -2.94
N ASP A 190 11.41 -19.16 -4.28
CA ASP A 190 10.28 -18.70 -5.10
C ASP A 190 9.03 -19.55 -4.85
N GLY A 191 9.20 -20.88 -4.78
CA GLY A 191 8.11 -21.81 -4.46
C GLY A 191 7.56 -21.62 -3.05
N LEU A 192 8.44 -21.38 -2.06
CA LEU A 192 8.04 -21.16 -0.68
C LEU A 192 7.32 -19.80 -0.51
N THR A 193 7.91 -18.73 -1.01
CA THR A 193 7.32 -17.39 -0.94
C THR A 193 6.03 -17.32 -1.74
N GLY A 194 5.99 -17.88 -2.94
CA GLY A 194 4.82 -17.93 -3.80
C GLY A 194 3.65 -18.70 -3.16
N PHE A 195 3.93 -19.87 -2.57
CA PHE A 195 2.90 -20.67 -1.86
C PHE A 195 2.31 -19.91 -0.67
N ILE A 196 3.17 -19.30 0.17
CA ILE A 196 2.73 -18.58 1.36
C ILE A 196 2.00 -17.28 0.97
N SER A 197 2.45 -16.58 -0.07
CA SER A 197 1.89 -15.29 -0.51
C SER A 197 0.61 -15.42 -1.33
N ALA A 198 0.35 -16.57 -1.95
CA ALA A 198 -0.79 -16.78 -2.84
C ALA A 198 -2.16 -16.29 -2.30
N PRO A 199 -2.54 -16.55 -1.04
CA PRO A 199 -3.83 -16.12 -0.50
C PRO A 199 -3.85 -14.64 -0.07
N THR A 200 -2.73 -13.92 -0.12
CA THR A 200 -2.61 -12.57 0.44
C THR A 200 -3.64 -11.61 -0.13
N GLY A 201 -3.71 -11.48 -1.43
CA GLY A 201 -4.63 -10.55 -2.11
C GLY A 201 -6.09 -10.81 -1.74
N MET A 202 -6.52 -12.08 -1.83
CA MET A 202 -7.88 -12.49 -1.46
C MET A 202 -8.20 -12.16 0.00
N ILE A 203 -7.35 -12.57 0.95
CA ILE A 203 -7.61 -12.34 2.39
C ILE A 203 -7.74 -10.85 2.70
N ILE A 204 -7.00 -10.03 1.99
CA ILE A 204 -6.97 -8.59 2.20
C ILE A 204 -8.21 -7.91 1.64
N LEU A 205 -8.55 -8.21 0.38
CA LEU A 205 -9.77 -7.67 -0.22
C LEU A 205 -10.99 -8.10 0.59
N LEU A 206 -10.98 -9.33 1.12
CA LEU A 206 -11.97 -9.82 2.05
C LEU A 206 -12.03 -8.97 3.33
N ALA A 207 -10.90 -8.70 3.95
CA ALA A 207 -10.84 -7.88 5.16
C ALA A 207 -11.27 -6.43 4.89
N VAL A 208 -10.84 -5.86 3.76
CA VAL A 208 -11.23 -4.51 3.33
C VAL A 208 -12.72 -4.43 3.05
N GLY A 209 -13.27 -5.37 2.27
CA GLY A 209 -14.69 -5.42 1.98
C GLY A 209 -15.55 -5.62 3.22
N TYR A 210 -15.08 -6.39 4.20
CA TYR A 210 -15.76 -6.54 5.50
C TYR A 210 -15.79 -5.23 6.29
N ASP A 211 -14.70 -4.46 6.30
CA ASP A 211 -14.62 -3.18 7.00
C ASP A 211 -15.37 -2.06 6.25
N LEU A 212 -15.71 -2.27 4.98
CA LEU A 212 -16.36 -1.29 4.12
C LEU A 212 -17.81 -1.08 4.57
N ASP A 213 -18.06 -0.09 5.41
CA ASP A 213 -19.40 0.30 5.85
C ASP A 213 -19.90 1.53 5.11
N LEU A 214 -20.57 1.31 3.97
CA LEU A 214 -21.11 2.39 3.14
C LEU A 214 -22.19 3.21 3.86
N LYS A 215 -22.88 2.61 4.84
CA LYS A 215 -23.95 3.27 5.60
C LYS A 215 -23.37 4.18 6.69
N ALA A 216 -22.19 3.86 7.21
CA ALA A 216 -21.50 4.65 8.23
C ALA A 216 -20.69 5.82 7.64
N ILE A 217 -20.56 5.92 6.32
CA ILE A 217 -19.77 6.99 5.68
C ILE A 217 -20.51 8.33 5.84
N GLN A 218 -19.88 9.25 6.56
CA GLN A 218 -20.32 10.64 6.63
C GLN A 218 -19.84 11.40 5.38
N TRP A 219 -20.59 11.30 4.29
CA TRP A 219 -20.18 11.79 2.96
C TRP A 219 -19.70 13.24 2.93
N LYS A 220 -20.33 14.15 3.74
CA LYS A 220 -19.91 15.55 3.82
C LYS A 220 -18.49 15.71 4.37
N GLN A 221 -18.14 14.95 5.41
CA GLN A 221 -16.80 14.99 6.02
C GLN A 221 -15.80 14.20 5.15
N THR A 222 -16.20 13.04 4.69
CA THR A 222 -15.39 12.16 3.85
C THR A 222 -15.04 12.81 2.52
N GLY A 223 -15.98 13.57 1.90
CA GLY A 223 -15.69 14.34 0.68
C GLY A 223 -14.54 15.33 0.85
N ARG A 224 -14.41 15.94 2.04
CA ARG A 224 -13.28 16.83 2.35
C ARG A 224 -11.96 16.05 2.52
N PHE A 225 -12.01 14.83 3.05
CA PHE A 225 -10.83 13.95 3.15
C PHE A 225 -10.39 13.45 1.77
N ILE A 226 -11.35 13.10 0.91
CA ILE A 226 -11.08 12.74 -0.49
C ILE A 226 -10.40 13.91 -1.21
N LEU A 227 -10.94 15.12 -1.09
CA LEU A 227 -10.34 16.30 -1.70
C LEU A 227 -8.92 16.58 -1.18
N LEU A 228 -8.72 16.47 0.14
CA LEU A 228 -7.40 16.61 0.77
C LEU A 228 -6.40 15.60 0.17
N ARG A 229 -6.80 14.33 0.07
CA ARG A 229 -5.94 13.28 -0.48
C ARG A 229 -5.64 13.52 -1.94
N LEU A 230 -6.65 13.73 -2.77
CA LEU A 230 -6.44 13.94 -4.21
C LEU A 230 -5.55 15.16 -4.49
N ALA A 231 -5.76 16.26 -3.76
CA ALA A 231 -4.89 17.44 -3.88
C ALA A 231 -3.44 17.13 -3.49
N THR A 232 -3.23 16.43 -2.37
CA THR A 232 -1.89 16.03 -1.93
C THR A 232 -1.27 15.07 -2.94
N MET A 233 -2.00 14.06 -3.41
CA MET A 233 -1.49 13.10 -4.39
C MET A 233 -1.12 13.73 -5.73
N ALA A 234 -1.90 14.70 -6.21
CA ALA A 234 -1.57 15.45 -7.42
C ALA A 234 -0.24 16.23 -7.27
N ILE A 235 -0.03 16.86 -6.10
CA ILE A 235 1.22 17.56 -5.79
C ILE A 235 2.37 16.55 -5.73
N LEU A 236 2.20 15.43 -5.01
CA LEU A 236 3.26 14.42 -4.85
C LEU A 236 3.62 13.77 -6.19
N LEU A 237 2.64 13.46 -7.02
CA LEU A 237 2.89 12.91 -8.36
C LEU A 237 3.67 13.91 -9.21
N ALA A 238 3.27 15.17 -9.22
CA ALA A 238 3.98 16.22 -9.97
C ALA A 238 5.43 16.35 -9.48
N VAL A 239 5.66 16.36 -8.16
CA VAL A 239 7.00 16.41 -7.57
C VAL A 239 7.81 15.17 -7.93
N LEU A 240 7.22 13.97 -7.81
CA LEU A 240 7.89 12.70 -8.14
C LEU A 240 8.34 12.67 -9.60
N LEU A 241 7.45 13.02 -10.53
CA LEU A 241 7.77 13.06 -11.95
C LEU A 241 8.80 14.15 -12.29
N ALA A 242 8.75 15.29 -11.61
CA ALA A 242 9.76 16.33 -11.76
C ALA A 242 11.14 15.87 -11.26
N VAL A 243 11.20 15.22 -10.08
CA VAL A 243 12.44 14.66 -9.53
C VAL A 243 12.97 13.57 -10.45
N ASP A 244 12.12 12.68 -10.93
CA ASP A 244 12.51 11.62 -11.85
C ASP A 244 13.13 12.20 -13.13
N ARG A 245 12.48 13.20 -13.72
CA ARG A 245 12.96 13.85 -14.94
C ARG A 245 14.25 14.64 -14.75
N LEU A 246 14.39 15.35 -13.64
CA LEU A 246 15.49 16.30 -13.41
C LEU A 246 16.71 15.65 -12.74
N LEU A 247 16.50 14.64 -11.89
CA LEU A 247 17.54 14.10 -11.03
C LEU A 247 17.80 12.61 -11.25
N LEU A 248 16.77 11.82 -11.64
CA LEU A 248 16.89 10.37 -11.76
C LEU A 248 17.01 9.87 -13.21
N GLY A 249 16.91 10.79 -14.19
CA GLY A 249 17.10 10.44 -15.60
C GLY A 249 16.05 9.47 -16.17
N HIS A 250 14.79 9.62 -15.75
CA HIS A 250 13.65 8.76 -16.12
C HIS A 250 13.81 7.31 -15.66
N ALA A 251 14.33 7.10 -14.44
CA ALA A 251 14.50 5.76 -13.86
C ALA A 251 13.20 5.18 -13.29
N ILE A 252 12.17 6.01 -13.07
CA ILE A 252 10.89 5.59 -12.50
C ILE A 252 9.91 5.19 -13.61
N HIS A 253 9.33 4.00 -13.51
CA HIS A 253 8.22 3.61 -14.39
C HIS A 253 7.00 4.52 -14.13
N THR A 254 6.66 5.37 -15.11
CA THR A 254 5.64 6.42 -14.96
C THR A 254 4.28 5.86 -14.55
N GLY A 255 3.86 4.74 -15.16
CA GLY A 255 2.60 4.08 -14.81
C GLY A 255 2.58 3.56 -13.36
N ALA A 256 3.70 3.02 -12.87
CA ALA A 256 3.84 2.61 -11.48
C ALA A 256 3.73 3.80 -10.50
N ALA A 257 4.35 4.94 -10.86
CA ALA A 257 4.26 6.18 -10.07
C ALA A 257 2.82 6.75 -10.03
N ILE A 258 2.12 6.76 -11.17
CA ILE A 258 0.72 7.18 -11.25
C ILE A 258 -0.13 6.25 -10.40
N LEU A 259 -0.01 4.93 -10.58
CA LEU A 259 -0.76 3.94 -9.81
C LEU A 259 -0.51 4.12 -8.31
N LEU A 260 0.76 4.25 -7.88
CA LEU A 260 1.10 4.48 -6.48
C LEU A 260 0.32 5.66 -5.89
N CYS A 261 0.27 6.80 -6.60
CA CYS A 261 -0.45 7.99 -6.15
C CYS A 261 -1.98 7.85 -6.20
N LEU A 262 -2.51 6.91 -6.98
CA LEU A 262 -3.95 6.60 -7.02
C LEU A 262 -4.39 5.67 -5.88
N LEU A 263 -3.47 4.93 -5.25
CA LEU A 263 -3.80 3.99 -4.18
C LEU A 263 -4.40 4.70 -2.96
N PRO A 264 -5.26 4.01 -2.18
CA PRO A 264 -5.79 4.54 -0.94
C PRO A 264 -4.68 4.63 0.13
N PRO A 265 -4.96 5.28 1.27
CA PRO A 265 -4.03 5.26 2.40
C PRO A 265 -3.81 3.84 2.92
N PRO A 266 -2.68 3.57 3.61
CA PRO A 266 -2.38 2.25 4.14
C PRO A 266 -3.46 1.73 5.09
N TYR A 267 -3.94 0.51 4.86
CA TYR A 267 -4.96 -0.14 5.69
C TYR A 267 -4.50 -0.44 7.13
N VAL A 268 -3.20 -0.33 7.37
CA VAL A 268 -2.64 -0.47 8.71
C VAL A 268 -2.79 0.77 9.59
N LEU A 269 -3.17 1.93 9.04
CA LEU A 269 -3.30 3.17 9.81
C LEU A 269 -4.24 3.07 11.01
N PRO A 270 -5.45 2.48 10.90
CA PRO A 270 -6.33 2.28 12.06
C PRO A 270 -5.69 1.41 13.15
N ILE A 271 -4.83 0.46 12.76
CA ILE A 271 -4.15 -0.45 13.69
C ILE A 271 -3.11 0.30 14.54
N PHE A 272 -2.49 1.34 13.98
CA PHE A 272 -1.49 2.15 14.67
C PHE A 272 -2.11 3.14 15.67
N SER A 273 -3.40 3.45 15.54
CA SER A 273 -4.10 4.35 16.46
C SER A 273 -4.48 3.62 17.75
N THR A 274 -4.21 4.23 18.89
CA THR A 274 -4.61 3.75 20.22
C THR A 274 -6.00 4.22 20.63
N ASP A 275 -6.57 5.21 19.93
CA ASP A 275 -7.88 5.78 20.20
C ASP A 275 -8.94 5.11 19.30
N GLU A 276 -9.98 4.54 19.90
CA GLU A 276 -11.05 3.82 19.20
C GLU A 276 -11.87 4.74 18.27
N SER A 277 -12.11 5.99 18.68
CA SER A 277 -12.83 6.96 17.84
C SER A 277 -12.04 7.33 16.59
N GLN A 278 -10.73 7.51 16.74
CA GLN A 278 -9.81 7.75 15.63
C GLN A 278 -9.72 6.54 14.71
N ARG A 279 -9.66 5.33 15.27
CA ARG A 279 -9.62 4.08 14.53
C ARG A 279 -10.84 3.93 13.63
N THR A 280 -12.04 4.17 14.16
CA THR A 280 -13.29 4.11 13.41
C THR A 280 -13.33 5.17 12.30
N ALA A 281 -12.92 6.41 12.60
CA ALA A 281 -12.89 7.49 11.62
C ALA A 281 -11.89 7.21 10.48
N LEU A 282 -10.71 6.68 10.80
CA LEU A 282 -9.70 6.27 9.80
C LEU A 282 -10.24 5.14 8.91
N SER A 283 -10.82 4.09 9.51
CA SER A 283 -11.38 2.95 8.75
C SER A 283 -12.47 3.40 7.78
N SER A 284 -13.41 4.23 8.24
CA SER A 284 -14.48 4.78 7.40
C SER A 284 -13.94 5.62 6.24
N ALA A 285 -12.95 6.49 6.51
CA ALA A 285 -12.33 7.32 5.49
C ALA A 285 -11.54 6.49 4.47
N ILE A 286 -10.78 5.49 4.92
CA ILE A 286 -10.02 4.57 4.05
C ILE A 286 -10.97 3.79 3.15
N SER A 287 -12.09 3.29 3.68
CA SER A 287 -13.12 2.61 2.88
C SER A 287 -13.62 3.47 1.73
N ALA A 288 -13.96 4.72 2.00
CA ALA A 288 -14.41 5.65 0.96
C ALA A 288 -13.30 5.98 -0.05
N LEU A 289 -12.06 6.16 0.41
CA LEU A 289 -10.90 6.42 -0.46
C LEU A 289 -10.56 5.19 -1.32
N THR A 290 -10.77 3.98 -0.81
CA THR A 290 -10.63 2.74 -1.61
C THR A 290 -11.62 2.71 -2.77
N LEU A 291 -12.88 3.10 -2.55
CA LEU A 291 -13.87 3.22 -3.63
C LEU A 291 -13.43 4.24 -4.68
N VAL A 292 -12.93 5.40 -4.24
CA VAL A 292 -12.39 6.41 -5.17
C VAL A 292 -11.22 5.86 -5.96
N THR A 293 -10.30 5.13 -5.31
CA THR A 293 -9.18 4.45 -5.99
C THR A 293 -9.68 3.47 -7.05
N MET A 294 -10.70 2.67 -6.77
CA MET A 294 -11.26 1.73 -7.74
C MET A 294 -11.82 2.45 -8.98
N ILE A 295 -12.49 3.58 -8.79
CA ILE A 295 -12.99 4.40 -9.90
C ILE A 295 -11.83 4.96 -10.73
N LEU A 296 -10.82 5.53 -10.05
CA LEU A 296 -9.64 6.10 -10.72
C LEU A 296 -8.81 5.02 -11.42
N PHE A 297 -8.70 3.84 -10.83
CA PHE A 297 -8.06 2.68 -11.43
C PHE A 297 -8.78 2.23 -12.71
N ALA A 298 -10.11 2.15 -12.69
CA ALA A 298 -10.89 1.83 -13.88
C ALA A 298 -10.67 2.86 -15.02
N VAL A 299 -10.56 4.15 -14.67
CA VAL A 299 -10.20 5.20 -15.65
C VAL A 299 -8.77 4.99 -16.16
N MET A 300 -7.81 4.70 -15.30
CA MET A 300 -6.42 4.43 -15.71
C MET A 300 -6.33 3.22 -16.64
N ALA A 301 -7.06 2.14 -16.35
CA ALA A 301 -7.11 0.94 -17.18
C ALA A 301 -7.71 1.17 -18.58
N VAL A 302 -8.44 2.26 -18.77
CA VAL A 302 -8.94 2.68 -20.12
C VAL A 302 -7.83 3.38 -20.90
N VAL A 303 -6.93 4.10 -20.21
CA VAL A 303 -5.92 4.98 -20.83
C VAL A 303 -4.62 4.22 -21.14
N VAL A 304 -4.32 3.18 -20.36
CA VAL A 304 -3.16 2.28 -20.54
C VAL A 304 -3.53 1.09 -21.44
#